data_c1e84f231118b1aae39189e85dc46346
#
_entry.id   c1e84f231118b1aae39189e85dc46346
#
_cell.length_a   1.000
_cell.length_b   1.000
_cell.length_c   1.000
_cell.angle_alpha   90.00
_cell.angle_beta   90.00
_cell.angle_gamma   90.00
#
_symmetry.space_group_name_H-M   'P 1'
#
loop_
_entity.id
_entity.type
_entity.pdbx_description
1 polymer ?
#
loop_
_entity_poly.entity_id
_entity_poly.type
_entity_poly.pdbx_seq_one_letter_code
_entity_poly.pdbx_strand_id
1 'polypeptide(L)'
;MVSWPDLGTRVTVRYRRRPGSIPPLTDAVGHLLAVDPLVRVQTKSGAVVECAPADVVALRTLTDAPVRTSEIRALEQAAAAALPADEQNWLDGWLLRTDSAVPLDISASSGSIPAIVAWYAERRLTPRLLIPDRLLRVPAGLIAERVERVLVRGIRAWMTVDERDTDAIARAESQGFRLHHRRRYFRAG
;
A
#
# COMPACT_ATOMS: atom_id res chain seq x y z
N MET A 1 -13.70 29.85 7.84
CA MET A 1 -12.35 29.26 8.16
C MET A 1 -12.36 27.84 7.66
N VAL A 2 -11.36 27.41 6.88
CA VAL A 2 -11.30 26.03 6.38
C VAL A 2 -10.86 25.12 7.52
N SER A 3 -11.63 24.05 7.79
CA SER A 3 -11.21 23.01 8.73
C SER A 3 -10.29 22.04 8.01
N TRP A 4 -9.10 21.81 8.56
CA TRP A 4 -8.12 20.93 7.96
C TRP A 4 -8.30 19.50 8.49
N PRO A 5 -8.38 18.49 7.60
CA PRO A 5 -8.35 17.09 8.00
C PRO A 5 -6.92 16.66 8.36
N ASP A 6 -6.78 15.45 8.90
CA ASP A 6 -5.50 14.86 9.23
C ASP A 6 -4.57 14.79 8.02
N LEU A 7 -3.25 14.93 8.28
CA LEU A 7 -2.24 14.76 7.23
C LEU A 7 -2.31 13.33 6.65
N GLY A 8 -2.08 13.22 5.36
CA GLY A 8 -2.26 11.97 4.63
C GLY A 8 -3.67 11.78 4.06
N THR A 9 -4.67 12.55 4.51
CA THR A 9 -6.03 12.49 3.96
C THR A 9 -6.03 12.91 2.49
N ARG A 10 -6.78 12.19 1.67
CA ARG A 10 -6.99 12.57 0.27
C ARG A 10 -7.98 13.71 0.18
N VAL A 11 -7.57 14.78 -0.49
CA VAL A 11 -8.33 16.03 -0.55
C VAL A 11 -8.40 16.60 -1.97
N THR A 12 -9.40 17.42 -2.21
CA THR A 12 -9.39 18.45 -3.25
C THR A 12 -9.27 19.80 -2.56
N VAL A 13 -8.19 20.52 -2.86
CA VAL A 13 -7.96 21.90 -2.37
C VAL A 13 -8.13 22.84 -3.53
N ARG A 14 -9.15 23.70 -3.46
CA ARG A 14 -9.36 24.81 -4.40
C ARG A 14 -8.68 26.04 -3.87
N TYR A 15 -7.80 26.63 -4.65
CA TYR A 15 -7.02 27.79 -4.24
C TYR A 15 -6.88 28.84 -5.34
N ARG A 16 -6.59 30.09 -4.91
CA ARG A 16 -6.32 31.20 -5.80
C ARG A 16 -4.93 31.06 -6.40
N ARG A 17 -4.85 31.23 -7.70
CA ARG A 17 -3.56 31.35 -8.41
C ARG A 17 -3.02 32.77 -8.27
N ARG A 18 -1.78 32.99 -8.69
CA ARG A 18 -1.17 34.32 -8.70
C ARG A 18 -2.08 35.32 -9.45
N PRO A 19 -2.14 36.61 -9.01
CA PRO A 19 -2.89 37.64 -9.72
C PRO A 19 -2.55 37.66 -11.22
N GLY A 20 -3.57 37.78 -12.06
CA GLY A 20 -3.44 37.75 -13.53
C GLY A 20 -3.50 36.35 -14.16
N SER A 21 -3.56 35.27 -13.37
CA SER A 21 -3.74 33.92 -13.91
C SER A 21 -5.14 33.68 -14.47
N ILE A 22 -5.22 32.99 -15.61
CA ILE A 22 -6.49 32.54 -16.22
C ILE A 22 -6.45 31.01 -16.31
N PRO A 23 -7.39 30.30 -15.68
CA PRO A 23 -8.39 30.74 -14.70
C PRO A 23 -7.77 31.21 -13.38
N PRO A 24 -8.45 32.08 -12.61
CA PRO A 24 -7.92 32.62 -11.36
C PRO A 24 -7.92 31.61 -10.20
N LEU A 25 -8.70 30.53 -10.32
CA LEU A 25 -8.78 29.42 -9.38
C LEU A 25 -8.32 28.13 -10.03
N THR A 26 -7.76 27.24 -9.22
CA THR A 26 -7.41 25.88 -9.64
C THR A 26 -7.58 24.90 -8.49
N ASP A 27 -7.57 23.61 -8.80
CA ASP A 27 -7.73 22.52 -7.83
C ASP A 27 -6.44 21.71 -7.75
N ALA A 28 -5.97 21.45 -6.53
CA ALA A 28 -5.00 20.39 -6.24
C ALA A 28 -5.74 19.18 -5.69
N VAL A 29 -5.59 18.04 -6.34
CA VAL A 29 -6.20 16.76 -5.92
C VAL A 29 -5.11 15.79 -5.54
N GLY A 30 -5.11 15.34 -4.30
CA GLY A 30 -4.07 14.44 -3.81
C GLY A 30 -4.12 14.25 -2.30
N HIS A 31 -2.97 13.88 -1.73
CA HIS A 31 -2.85 13.68 -0.28
C HIS A 31 -2.26 14.92 0.38
N LEU A 32 -2.89 15.35 1.46
CA LEU A 32 -2.45 16.49 2.25
C LEU A 32 -1.16 16.13 3.00
N LEU A 33 -0.07 16.83 2.71
CA LEU A 33 1.23 16.58 3.34
C LEU A 33 1.54 17.58 4.46
N ALA A 34 1.05 18.82 4.34
CA ALA A 34 1.24 19.89 5.30
C ALA A 34 0.14 20.94 5.15
N VAL A 35 -0.06 21.74 6.21
CA VAL A 35 -1.02 22.86 6.23
C VAL A 35 -0.38 24.18 6.65
N ASP A 36 0.81 24.13 7.22
CA ASP A 36 1.59 25.28 7.72
C ASP A 36 3.08 25.05 7.48
N PRO A 37 3.88 26.05 7.06
CA PRO A 37 3.52 27.41 6.65
C PRO A 37 2.84 27.45 5.26
N LEU A 38 2.94 26.38 4.47
CA LEU A 38 2.31 26.20 3.18
C LEU A 38 1.43 24.94 3.19
N VAL A 39 0.30 25.04 2.54
CA VAL A 39 -0.51 23.87 2.22
C VAL A 39 0.21 23.08 1.11
N ARG A 40 0.52 21.81 1.37
CA ARG A 40 1.22 20.92 0.44
C ARG A 40 0.34 19.73 0.11
N VAL A 41 0.07 19.54 -1.17
CA VAL A 41 -0.75 18.42 -1.66
C VAL A 41 0.06 17.61 -2.66
N GLN A 42 0.28 16.32 -2.37
CA GLN A 42 0.92 15.42 -3.30
C GLN A 42 -0.13 14.85 -4.27
N THR A 43 0.04 15.16 -5.54
CA THR A 43 -0.85 14.69 -6.60
C THR A 43 -0.60 13.21 -6.94
N LYS A 44 -1.48 12.62 -7.74
CA LYS A 44 -1.36 11.23 -8.22
C LYS A 44 -0.05 10.96 -8.99
N SER A 45 0.49 11.96 -9.66
CA SER A 45 1.77 11.85 -10.38
C SER A 45 3.00 11.95 -9.46
N GLY A 46 2.80 12.19 -8.15
CA GLY A 46 3.86 12.42 -7.18
C GLY A 46 4.35 13.86 -7.08
N ALA A 47 3.89 14.75 -7.97
CA ALA A 47 4.20 16.17 -7.89
C ALA A 47 3.58 16.78 -6.62
N VAL A 48 4.28 17.70 -5.98
CA VAL A 48 3.78 18.43 -4.82
C VAL A 48 3.31 19.81 -5.28
N VAL A 49 2.05 20.11 -5.03
CA VAL A 49 1.46 21.43 -5.23
C VAL A 49 1.49 22.18 -3.91
N GLU A 50 1.97 23.43 -3.94
CA GLU A 50 2.08 24.31 -2.77
C GLU A 50 1.23 25.57 -2.97
N CYS A 51 0.52 26.00 -1.93
CA CYS A 51 -0.18 27.27 -1.89
C CYS A 51 -0.22 27.82 -0.46
N ALA A 52 -0.40 29.14 -0.33
CA ALA A 52 -0.56 29.72 0.99
C ALA A 52 -1.94 29.31 1.60
N PRO A 53 -2.03 29.06 2.91
CA PRO A 53 -3.33 28.75 3.55
C PRO A 53 -4.39 29.82 3.30
N ALA A 54 -3.98 31.10 3.21
CA ALA A 54 -4.86 32.24 2.92
C ALA A 54 -5.45 32.20 1.50
N ASP A 55 -4.80 31.53 0.56
CA ASP A 55 -5.28 31.38 -0.82
C ASP A 55 -6.30 30.25 -0.96
N VAL A 56 -6.44 29.39 0.02
CA VAL A 56 -7.39 28.26 -0.03
C VAL A 56 -8.82 28.78 0.10
N VAL A 57 -9.60 28.53 -0.94
CA VAL A 57 -11.00 28.96 -1.05
C VAL A 57 -11.94 27.87 -0.56
N ALA A 58 -11.63 26.62 -0.86
CA ALA A 58 -12.42 25.47 -0.44
C ALA A 58 -11.54 24.22 -0.30
N LEU A 59 -11.94 23.37 0.61
CA LEU A 59 -11.36 22.04 0.83
C LEU A 59 -12.48 21.01 0.87
N ARG A 60 -12.29 19.91 0.17
CA ARG A 60 -13.15 18.74 0.22
C ARG A 60 -12.34 17.51 0.50
N THR A 61 -12.72 16.78 1.53
CA THR A 61 -12.17 15.44 1.80
C THR A 61 -12.71 14.46 0.77
N LEU A 62 -11.83 13.67 0.20
CA LEU A 62 -12.18 12.62 -0.76
C LEU A 62 -12.01 11.26 -0.10
N THR A 63 -12.89 10.33 -0.43
CA THR A 63 -12.68 8.93 -0.12
C THR A 63 -11.48 8.44 -0.93
N ASP A 64 -10.58 7.69 -0.32
CA ASP A 64 -9.49 7.05 -1.04
C ASP A 64 -10.06 6.12 -2.11
N ALA A 65 -9.57 6.25 -3.33
CA ALA A 65 -9.91 5.30 -4.38
C ALA A 65 -9.46 3.90 -3.94
N PRO A 66 -10.28 2.86 -4.13
CA PRO A 66 -9.87 1.52 -3.80
C PRO A 66 -8.56 1.19 -4.50
N VAL A 67 -7.56 0.72 -3.74
CA VAL A 67 -6.27 0.29 -4.29
C VAL A 67 -6.52 -0.81 -5.32
N ARG A 68 -5.98 -0.68 -6.52
CA ARG A 68 -6.18 -1.66 -7.60
C ARG A 68 -5.32 -2.90 -7.37
N THR A 69 -5.80 -4.05 -7.83
CA THR A 69 -5.03 -5.31 -7.77
C THR A 69 -3.66 -5.20 -8.44
N SER A 70 -3.56 -4.45 -9.54
CA SER A 70 -2.28 -4.16 -10.20
C SER A 70 -1.32 -3.34 -9.32
N GLU A 71 -1.83 -2.40 -8.54
CA GLU A 71 -1.03 -1.59 -7.61
C GLU A 71 -0.52 -2.44 -6.44
N ILE A 72 -1.37 -3.34 -5.92
CA ILE A 72 -0.96 -4.31 -4.90
C ILE A 72 0.16 -5.18 -5.45
N ARG A 73 -0.02 -5.78 -6.63
CA ARG A 73 0.98 -6.65 -7.27
C ARG A 73 2.30 -5.92 -7.51
N ALA A 74 2.25 -4.71 -8.04
CA ALA A 74 3.45 -3.92 -8.30
C ALA A 74 4.23 -3.60 -7.02
N LEU A 75 3.53 -3.25 -5.91
CA LEU A 75 4.19 -3.01 -4.63
C LEU A 75 4.79 -4.29 -4.05
N GLU A 76 4.08 -5.42 -4.15
CA GLU A 76 4.59 -6.72 -3.68
C GLU A 76 5.81 -7.19 -4.47
N GLN A 77 5.82 -7.00 -5.79
CA GLN A 77 6.98 -7.29 -6.64
C GLN A 77 8.17 -6.39 -6.27
N ALA A 78 7.94 -5.09 -6.05
CA ALA A 78 8.98 -4.16 -5.62
C ALA A 78 9.53 -4.52 -4.23
N ALA A 79 8.66 -4.91 -3.28
CA ALA A 79 9.05 -5.38 -1.96
C ALA A 79 9.89 -6.66 -2.04
N ALA A 80 9.49 -7.60 -2.89
CA ALA A 80 10.23 -8.83 -3.13
C ALA A 80 11.62 -8.56 -3.74
N ALA A 81 11.72 -7.63 -4.67
CA ALA A 81 12.99 -7.24 -5.30
C ALA A 81 13.93 -6.51 -4.33
N ALA A 82 13.38 -5.73 -3.39
CA ALA A 82 14.15 -4.99 -2.39
C ALA A 82 14.76 -5.89 -1.29
N LEU A 83 14.23 -7.09 -1.11
CA LEU A 83 14.68 -8.07 -0.11
C LEU A 83 15.14 -9.34 -0.82
N PRO A 84 16.36 -9.35 -1.37
CA PRO A 84 16.90 -10.54 -2.01
C PRO A 84 16.99 -11.68 -1.00
N ALA A 85 16.70 -12.90 -1.44
CA ALA A 85 16.83 -14.11 -0.66
C ALA A 85 17.94 -14.97 -1.26
N ASP A 86 18.66 -15.72 -0.39
CA ASP A 86 19.74 -16.62 -0.81
C ASP A 86 19.22 -17.73 -1.72
N GLU A 87 18.00 -18.19 -1.47
CA GLU A 87 17.31 -19.17 -2.30
C GLU A 87 15.90 -18.65 -2.66
N GLN A 88 15.62 -18.59 -3.94
CA GLN A 88 14.29 -18.28 -4.47
C GLN A 88 14.01 -19.08 -5.73
N ASN A 89 12.74 -19.45 -5.92
CA ASN A 89 12.28 -20.15 -7.11
C ASN A 89 10.93 -19.63 -7.55
N TRP A 90 10.63 -19.75 -8.85
CA TRP A 90 9.33 -19.44 -9.41
C TRP A 90 8.59 -20.74 -9.75
N LEU A 91 7.34 -20.84 -9.31
CA LEU A 91 6.45 -21.96 -9.60
C LEU A 91 5.05 -21.40 -9.89
N ASP A 92 4.58 -21.56 -11.13
CA ASP A 92 3.23 -21.19 -11.59
C ASP A 92 2.79 -19.79 -11.12
N GLY A 93 3.68 -18.81 -11.26
CA GLY A 93 3.40 -17.42 -10.85
C GLY A 93 3.57 -17.12 -9.36
N TRP A 94 4.00 -18.10 -8.57
CA TRP A 94 4.39 -17.90 -7.19
C TRP A 94 5.89 -17.72 -7.07
N LEU A 95 6.32 -16.74 -6.28
CA LEU A 95 7.70 -16.62 -5.82
C LEU A 95 7.85 -17.41 -4.50
N LEU A 96 8.66 -18.46 -4.52
CA LEU A 96 8.99 -19.29 -3.37
C LEU A 96 10.30 -18.82 -2.77
N ARG A 97 10.33 -18.66 -1.47
CA ARG A 97 11.49 -18.33 -0.64
C ARG A 97 11.52 -19.26 0.57
N THR A 98 12.60 -19.25 1.31
CA THR A 98 12.74 -20.10 2.51
C THR A 98 11.72 -19.76 3.59
N ASP A 99 11.24 -18.53 3.64
CA ASP A 99 10.32 -18.02 4.65
C ASP A 99 8.84 -18.03 4.22
N SER A 100 8.56 -17.86 2.91
CA SER A 100 7.19 -17.78 2.40
C SER A 100 7.09 -17.95 0.88
N ALA A 101 5.91 -18.36 0.40
CA ALA A 101 5.51 -18.35 -0.99
C ALA A 101 4.48 -17.25 -1.23
N VAL A 102 4.72 -16.39 -2.24
CA VAL A 102 3.90 -15.21 -2.55
C VAL A 102 3.39 -15.27 -3.98
N PRO A 103 2.07 -15.07 -4.26
CA PRO A 103 1.51 -15.06 -5.62
C PRO A 103 1.77 -13.70 -6.29
N LEU A 104 2.88 -13.56 -6.99
CA LEU A 104 3.31 -12.28 -7.58
C LEU A 104 2.94 -12.12 -9.05
N ASP A 105 2.74 -13.20 -9.78
CA ASP A 105 2.30 -13.14 -11.17
C ASP A 105 0.78 -13.29 -11.31
N ILE A 106 0.22 -12.82 -12.42
CA ILE A 106 -1.22 -12.93 -12.71
C ILE A 106 -1.66 -14.38 -12.92
N SER A 107 -0.74 -15.26 -13.31
CA SER A 107 -0.98 -16.69 -13.51
C SER A 107 -1.09 -17.47 -12.21
N ALA A 108 -0.67 -16.89 -11.07
CA ALA A 108 -0.70 -17.56 -9.78
C ALA A 108 -2.11 -18.06 -9.42
N SER A 109 -2.21 -19.31 -9.07
CA SER A 109 -3.47 -19.96 -8.69
C SER A 109 -3.35 -20.77 -7.40
N SER A 110 -4.50 -21.03 -6.76
CA SER A 110 -4.53 -21.92 -5.60
C SER A 110 -4.29 -23.39 -5.96
N GLY A 111 -4.43 -23.75 -7.24
CA GLY A 111 -4.13 -25.10 -7.74
C GLY A 111 -2.66 -25.50 -7.58
N SER A 112 -1.76 -24.54 -7.49
CA SER A 112 -0.32 -24.78 -7.32
C SER A 112 0.09 -25.05 -5.86
N ILE A 113 -0.81 -24.87 -4.87
CA ILE A 113 -0.48 -25.05 -3.45
C ILE A 113 0.09 -26.44 -3.13
N PRO A 114 -0.43 -27.56 -3.66
CA PRO A 114 0.17 -28.87 -3.41
C PRO A 114 1.63 -28.97 -3.88
N ALA A 115 1.96 -28.41 -5.04
CA ALA A 115 3.33 -28.38 -5.55
C ALA A 115 4.24 -27.45 -4.72
N ILE A 116 3.70 -26.34 -4.21
CA ILE A 116 4.39 -25.45 -3.26
C ILE A 116 4.73 -26.23 -1.97
N VAL A 117 3.75 -26.94 -1.40
CA VAL A 117 3.96 -27.75 -0.20
C VAL A 117 5.05 -28.81 -0.42
N ALA A 118 5.03 -29.51 -1.58
CA ALA A 118 6.07 -30.47 -1.94
C ALA A 118 7.45 -29.81 -2.02
N TRP A 119 7.59 -28.65 -2.64
CA TRP A 119 8.84 -27.90 -2.74
C TRP A 119 9.45 -27.58 -1.37
N TYR A 120 8.60 -27.14 -0.39
CA TYR A 120 9.05 -26.90 0.99
C TYR A 120 9.41 -28.20 1.71
N ALA A 121 8.64 -29.27 1.52
CA ALA A 121 8.88 -30.58 2.15
C ALA A 121 10.23 -31.16 1.73
N GLU A 122 10.60 -31.09 0.44
CA GLU A 122 11.90 -31.52 -0.07
C GLU A 122 13.08 -30.81 0.63
N ARG A 123 12.87 -29.58 1.06
CA ARG A 123 13.85 -28.73 1.75
C ARG A 123 13.76 -28.79 3.26
N ARG A 124 12.86 -29.59 3.81
CA ARG A 124 12.54 -29.68 5.25
C ARG A 124 12.14 -28.32 5.86
N LEU A 125 11.48 -27.47 5.08
CA LEU A 125 10.99 -26.18 5.47
C LEU A 125 9.48 -26.25 5.75
N THR A 126 9.00 -25.36 6.61
CA THR A 126 7.56 -25.22 6.85
C THR A 126 6.91 -24.41 5.72
N PRO A 127 5.93 -24.96 4.99
CA PRO A 127 5.26 -24.23 3.92
C PRO A 127 4.41 -23.10 4.50
N ARG A 128 4.75 -21.87 4.18
CA ARG A 128 4.01 -20.66 4.54
C ARG A 128 3.58 -19.95 3.27
N LEU A 129 2.29 -19.65 3.17
CA LEU A 129 1.73 -18.87 2.08
C LEU A 129 1.51 -17.43 2.57
N LEU A 130 2.11 -16.46 1.92
CA LEU A 130 1.86 -15.03 2.10
C LEU A 130 0.93 -14.56 0.99
N ILE A 131 -0.33 -14.35 1.30
CA ILE A 131 -1.34 -13.97 0.32
C ILE A 131 -1.78 -12.52 0.57
N PRO A 132 -1.34 -11.57 -0.28
CA PRO A 132 -1.86 -10.21 -0.28
C PRO A 132 -3.34 -10.18 -0.67
N ASP A 133 -4.08 -9.27 -0.06
CA ASP A 133 -5.50 -9.08 -0.34
C ASP A 133 -5.76 -8.94 -1.85
N ARG A 134 -6.77 -9.65 -2.35
CA ARG A 134 -7.25 -9.62 -3.73
C ARG A 134 -6.27 -10.13 -4.81
N LEU A 135 -5.04 -10.53 -4.47
CA LEU A 135 -4.15 -11.17 -5.46
C LEU A 135 -4.55 -12.61 -5.75
N LEU A 136 -5.08 -13.29 -4.74
CA LEU A 136 -5.55 -14.66 -4.85
C LEU A 136 -6.78 -14.85 -3.96
N ARG A 137 -7.73 -15.68 -4.42
CA ARG A 137 -8.80 -16.18 -3.57
C ARG A 137 -8.24 -17.24 -2.62
N VAL A 138 -8.31 -16.96 -1.33
CA VAL A 138 -7.85 -17.89 -0.31
C VAL A 138 -8.72 -19.16 -0.34
N PRO A 139 -8.12 -20.37 -0.44
CA PRO A 139 -8.87 -21.62 -0.38
C PRO A 139 -9.64 -21.76 0.94
N ALA A 140 -10.78 -22.42 0.87
CA ALA A 140 -11.54 -22.76 2.08
C ALA A 140 -10.70 -23.66 3.00
N GLY A 141 -10.83 -23.44 4.32
CA GLY A 141 -10.13 -24.23 5.33
C GLY A 141 -8.75 -23.70 5.76
N LEU A 142 -8.15 -22.75 5.02
CA LEU A 142 -6.93 -22.10 5.49
C LEU A 142 -7.27 -21.01 6.52
N ILE A 143 -6.62 -21.10 7.68
CA ILE A 143 -6.74 -20.10 8.75
C ILE A 143 -5.49 -19.24 8.77
N ALA A 144 -5.67 -17.91 8.75
CA ALA A 144 -4.55 -17.00 8.82
C ALA A 144 -3.90 -17.04 10.21
N GLU A 145 -2.60 -17.33 10.27
CA GLU A 145 -1.80 -17.29 11.49
C GLU A 145 -1.43 -15.85 11.88
N ARG A 146 -1.19 -15.01 10.87
CA ARG A 146 -0.79 -13.62 11.05
C ARG A 146 -1.35 -12.75 9.92
N VAL A 147 -1.68 -11.51 10.26
CA VAL A 147 -2.09 -10.48 9.30
C VAL A 147 -1.16 -9.27 9.46
N GLU A 148 -0.62 -8.79 8.37
CA GLU A 148 0.15 -7.55 8.32
C GLU A 148 -0.59 -6.50 7.51
N ARG A 149 -0.49 -5.25 7.94
CA ARG A 149 -0.86 -4.07 7.16
C ARG A 149 0.34 -3.59 6.36
N VAL A 150 0.19 -3.44 5.06
CA VAL A 150 1.16 -2.75 4.22
C VAL A 150 0.72 -1.30 4.14
N LEU A 151 1.54 -0.43 4.68
CA LEU A 151 1.30 1.01 4.78
C LEU A 151 2.21 1.74 3.80
N VAL A 152 1.69 2.78 3.15
CA VAL A 152 2.43 3.59 2.18
C VAL A 152 2.36 5.06 2.51
N ARG A 153 3.45 5.78 2.22
CA ARG A 153 3.52 7.24 2.28
C ARG A 153 4.11 7.78 0.98
N GLY A 154 3.28 8.51 0.24
CA GLY A 154 3.67 8.93 -1.12
C GLY A 154 3.86 7.72 -2.05
N ILE A 155 4.78 7.85 -3.00
CA ILE A 155 5.04 6.83 -4.03
C ILE A 155 6.27 5.96 -3.76
N ARG A 156 7.07 6.26 -2.74
CA ARG A 156 8.37 5.60 -2.51
C ARG A 156 8.57 4.99 -1.14
N ALA A 157 7.78 5.38 -0.16
CA ALA A 157 7.92 4.86 1.19
C ALA A 157 6.81 3.85 1.48
N TRP A 158 7.21 2.67 1.91
CA TRP A 158 6.30 1.64 2.39
C TRP A 158 6.89 0.94 3.61
N MET A 159 6.02 0.36 4.42
CA MET A 159 6.38 -0.45 5.58
C MET A 159 5.31 -1.49 5.84
N THR A 160 5.66 -2.52 6.60
CA THR A 160 4.71 -3.51 7.11
C THR A 160 4.62 -3.42 8.62
N VAL A 161 3.41 -3.60 9.14
CA VAL A 161 3.15 -3.61 10.58
C VAL A 161 2.19 -4.76 10.87
N ASP A 162 2.41 -5.50 11.94
CA ASP A 162 1.45 -6.51 12.41
C ASP A 162 0.11 -5.82 12.71
N GLU A 163 -1.00 -6.40 12.27
CA GLU A 163 -2.34 -5.79 12.47
C GLU A 163 -2.72 -5.67 13.94
N ARG A 164 -2.09 -6.43 14.82
CA ARG A 164 -2.30 -6.37 16.27
C ARG A 164 -1.49 -5.28 16.97
N ASP A 165 -0.44 -4.76 16.31
CA ASP A 165 0.40 -3.68 16.87
C ASP A 165 -0.24 -2.32 16.62
N THR A 166 -1.23 -1.99 17.45
CA THR A 166 -2.00 -0.74 17.36
C THR A 166 -1.13 0.50 17.54
N ASP A 167 -0.07 0.40 18.34
CA ASP A 167 0.83 1.53 18.61
C ASP A 167 1.73 1.82 17.41
N ALA A 168 2.26 0.77 16.77
CA ALA A 168 3.03 0.94 15.54
C ALA A 168 2.15 1.48 14.40
N ILE A 169 0.90 1.04 14.30
CA ILE A 169 -0.07 1.55 13.33
C ILE A 169 -0.31 3.04 13.58
N ALA A 170 -0.64 3.43 14.81
CA ALA A 170 -0.90 4.83 15.16
C ALA A 170 0.32 5.73 14.89
N ARG A 171 1.54 5.25 15.23
CA ARG A 171 2.78 5.98 14.90
C ARG A 171 2.98 6.15 13.39
N ALA A 172 2.73 5.12 12.60
CA ALA A 172 2.86 5.19 11.15
C ALA A 172 1.82 6.17 10.56
N GLU A 173 0.57 6.10 11.00
CA GLU A 173 -0.50 7.01 10.56
C GLU A 173 -0.19 8.47 10.92
N SER A 174 0.35 8.75 12.13
CA SER A 174 0.78 10.09 12.52
C SER A 174 1.93 10.64 11.65
N GLN A 175 2.71 9.76 11.02
CA GLN A 175 3.76 10.11 10.06
C GLN A 175 3.24 10.24 8.61
N GLY A 176 1.92 10.15 8.41
CA GLY A 176 1.28 10.25 7.09
C GLY A 176 1.30 8.97 6.26
N PHE A 177 1.60 7.82 6.88
CA PHE A 177 1.38 6.53 6.24
C PHE A 177 -0.11 6.19 6.24
N ARG A 178 -0.55 5.47 5.22
CA ARG A 178 -1.92 4.99 5.10
C ARG A 178 -1.95 3.54 4.66
N LEU A 179 -3.04 2.85 4.99
CA LEU A 179 -3.23 1.48 4.58
C LEU A 179 -3.31 1.38 3.06
N HIS A 180 -2.46 0.54 2.47
CA HIS A 180 -2.52 0.17 1.07
C HIS A 180 -3.28 -1.15 0.90
N HIS A 181 -2.83 -2.21 1.57
CA HIS A 181 -3.49 -3.51 1.59
C HIS A 181 -3.03 -4.32 2.80
N ARG A 182 -3.59 -5.52 2.96
CA ARG A 182 -3.18 -6.48 3.98
C ARG A 182 -2.50 -7.66 3.35
N ARG A 183 -1.58 -8.28 4.09
CA ARG A 183 -0.97 -9.58 3.82
C ARG A 183 -1.45 -10.56 4.88
N ARG A 184 -1.86 -11.75 4.45
CA ARG A 184 -2.22 -12.83 5.35
C ARG A 184 -1.25 -13.98 5.19
N TYR A 185 -0.77 -14.50 6.31
CA TYR A 185 0.12 -15.65 6.38
C TYR A 185 -0.67 -16.88 6.78
N PHE A 186 -0.52 -17.94 6.00
CA PHE A 186 -1.17 -19.22 6.22
C PHE A 186 -0.12 -20.32 6.28
N ARG A 187 -0.29 -21.29 7.17
CA ARG A 187 0.43 -22.54 7.09
C ARG A 187 -0.30 -23.44 6.11
N ALA A 188 0.42 -24.06 5.18
CA ALA A 188 -0.10 -25.05 4.24
C ALA A 188 0.53 -26.41 4.58
N GLY A 189 -0.29 -27.43 4.78
CA GLY A 189 0.15 -28.79 5.12
C GLY A 189 -0.55 -29.33 6.33
#